data_afe0b89e9de56e343fa68890741aae52
#
_entry.id   afe0b89e9de56e343fa68890741aae52
#
_cell.length_a   1.000
_cell.length_b   1.000
_cell.length_c   1.000
_cell.angle_alpha   90.00
_cell.angle_beta   90.00
_cell.angle_gamma   90.00
#
_symmetry.space_group_name_H-M   'P 1'
#
loop_
_entity.id
_entity.type
_entity.pdbx_description
1 polymer ?
#
loop_
_entity_poly.entity_id
_entity_poly.type
_entity_poly.pdbx_seq_one_letter_code
_entity_poly.pdbx_strand_id
1 'polypeptide(L)'
;MNVKKWMLTAAALLLSASFASSAKAQQVLTEGPLNEVKINLPMALAGNIELSYDRILLEDLSLGVAASAAWEDSYPYKFAVMPYTRWFFWKHRGQDEFPGAGFFIEVNAGFFDCKYTKINSISNGMNGGLKIDSEDANGFGAGLGLAIGWKWISKSGFVGEIYTGAGRNFVSTTKDDVPAYIRSGISLGYRF
;
A
#
# COMPACT_ATOMS: atom_id res chain seq x y z
N MET A 1 -0.22 25.55 -23.21
CA MET A 1 -1.05 24.32 -23.22
C MET A 1 -0.25 23.23 -22.54
N ASN A 2 -0.71 22.70 -21.39
CA ASN A 2 0.13 21.95 -20.45
C ASN A 2 0.19 20.45 -20.83
N VAL A 3 1.24 20.05 -21.56
CA VAL A 3 1.46 18.68 -22.08
C VAL A 3 1.36 17.62 -20.97
N LYS A 4 1.79 17.94 -19.73
CA LYS A 4 1.68 17.06 -18.55
C LYS A 4 0.22 16.69 -18.19
N LYS A 5 -0.73 17.61 -18.38
CA LYS A 5 -2.16 17.32 -18.11
C LYS A 5 -2.73 16.35 -19.14
N TRP A 6 -2.35 16.48 -20.41
CA TRP A 6 -2.79 15.59 -21.48
C TRP A 6 -2.20 14.18 -21.35
N MET A 7 -0.96 14.05 -20.89
CA MET A 7 -0.35 12.73 -20.63
C MET A 7 -1.03 12.00 -19.46
N LEU A 8 -1.42 12.73 -18.40
CA LEU A 8 -2.14 12.16 -17.27
C LEU A 8 -3.57 11.72 -17.63
N THR A 9 -4.29 12.51 -18.43
CA THR A 9 -5.62 12.14 -18.93
C THR A 9 -5.57 10.97 -19.94
N ALA A 10 -4.55 10.93 -20.80
CA ALA A 10 -4.35 9.81 -21.73
C ALA A 10 -3.96 8.52 -20.98
N ALA A 11 -3.12 8.59 -19.94
CA ALA A 11 -2.79 7.44 -19.10
C ALA A 11 -4.00 6.92 -18.32
N ALA A 12 -4.84 7.81 -17.78
CA ALA A 12 -6.08 7.43 -17.09
C ALA A 12 -7.10 6.81 -18.05
N LEU A 13 -7.22 7.32 -19.30
CA LEU A 13 -8.09 6.75 -20.33
C LEU A 13 -7.57 5.40 -20.85
N LEU A 14 -6.26 5.21 -20.99
CA LEU A 14 -5.67 3.94 -21.36
C LEU A 14 -5.83 2.87 -20.26
N LEU A 15 -5.70 3.26 -18.99
CA LEU A 15 -6.00 2.38 -17.86
C LEU A 15 -7.49 1.99 -17.83
N SER A 16 -8.41 2.92 -18.04
CA SER A 16 -9.84 2.63 -18.06
C SER A 16 -10.25 1.77 -19.27
N ALA A 17 -9.61 1.94 -20.44
CA ALA A 17 -9.87 1.15 -21.64
C ALA A 17 -9.34 -0.29 -21.52
N SER A 18 -8.24 -0.53 -20.84
CA SER A 18 -7.71 -1.88 -20.60
C SER A 18 -8.58 -2.71 -19.65
N PHE A 19 -9.29 -2.06 -18.72
CA PHE A 19 -10.30 -2.74 -17.89
C PHE A 19 -11.59 -3.08 -18.66
N ALA A 20 -11.93 -2.31 -19.69
CA ALA A 20 -13.15 -2.53 -20.48
C ALA A 20 -13.04 -3.66 -21.51
N SER A 21 -11.84 -3.99 -21.98
CA SER A 21 -11.65 -4.98 -23.06
C SER A 21 -11.53 -6.43 -22.57
N SER A 22 -11.43 -6.70 -21.28
CA SER A 22 -11.41 -8.05 -20.69
C SER A 22 -12.74 -8.50 -20.10
N ALA A 23 -13.80 -7.77 -20.28
CA ALA A 23 -15.15 -8.10 -19.83
C ALA A 23 -15.83 -9.18 -20.70
N LYS A 24 -15.24 -10.35 -20.81
CA LYS A 24 -16.05 -11.57 -20.67
C LYS A 24 -16.61 -11.48 -19.27
N ALA A 25 -17.94 -11.48 -19.14
CA ALA A 25 -18.62 -11.32 -17.85
C ALA A 25 -18.12 -12.35 -16.84
N GLN A 26 -17.06 -11.97 -16.12
CA GLN A 26 -16.49 -12.74 -15.04
C GLN A 26 -17.46 -12.53 -13.88
N GLN A 27 -18.14 -13.59 -13.50
CA GLN A 27 -19.19 -13.53 -12.50
C GLN A 27 -18.57 -13.13 -11.15
N VAL A 28 -19.07 -12.05 -10.56
CA VAL A 28 -18.67 -11.64 -9.21
C VAL A 28 -19.01 -12.75 -8.24
N LEU A 29 -18.04 -13.16 -7.43
CA LEU A 29 -18.26 -14.19 -6.41
C LEU A 29 -19.13 -13.61 -5.29
N THR A 30 -20.23 -14.28 -5.01
CA THR A 30 -21.20 -13.88 -3.98
C THR A 30 -21.30 -14.86 -2.84
N GLU A 31 -20.85 -16.10 -3.04
CA GLU A 31 -20.97 -17.20 -2.06
C GLU A 31 -19.60 -17.67 -1.56
N GLY A 32 -19.57 -18.16 -0.34
CA GLY A 32 -18.38 -18.71 0.32
C GLY A 32 -17.57 -17.68 1.13
N PRO A 33 -16.47 -18.13 1.74
CA PRO A 33 -15.58 -17.28 2.53
C PRO A 33 -14.72 -16.41 1.60
N LEU A 34 -15.12 -15.14 1.43
CA LEU A 34 -14.53 -14.21 0.47
C LEU A 34 -13.87 -12.99 1.14
N ASN A 35 -13.91 -12.93 2.47
CA ASN A 35 -13.32 -11.84 3.25
C ASN A 35 -12.08 -12.33 3.98
N GLU A 36 -11.05 -11.50 4.05
CA GLU A 36 -9.81 -11.81 4.77
C GLU A 36 -9.41 -10.66 5.68
N VAL A 37 -8.95 -11.01 6.87
CA VAL A 37 -8.26 -10.08 7.77
C VAL A 37 -6.86 -10.62 8.03
N LYS A 38 -5.84 -9.74 7.93
CA LYS A 38 -4.44 -10.14 8.04
C LYS A 38 -3.65 -9.11 8.83
N ILE A 39 -2.55 -9.56 9.45
CA ILE A 39 -1.56 -8.74 10.13
C ILE A 39 -0.19 -8.92 9.47
N ASN A 40 0.53 -7.83 9.27
CA ASN A 40 1.90 -7.83 8.76
C ASN A 40 2.88 -8.04 9.92
N LEU A 41 3.46 -9.24 10.01
CA LEU A 41 4.29 -9.63 11.15
C LEU A 41 5.60 -8.83 11.26
N PRO A 42 6.43 -8.67 10.21
CA PRO A 42 7.65 -7.88 10.28
C PRO A 42 7.40 -6.44 10.73
N MET A 43 6.36 -5.81 10.24
CA MET A 43 6.01 -4.45 10.65
C MET A 43 5.56 -4.38 12.11
N ALA A 44 4.76 -5.34 12.56
CA ALA A 44 4.33 -5.42 13.96
C ALA A 44 5.53 -5.58 14.93
N LEU A 45 6.52 -6.40 14.55
CA LEU A 45 7.76 -6.57 15.34
C LEU A 45 8.66 -5.33 15.31
N ALA A 46 8.60 -4.55 14.24
CA ALA A 46 9.41 -3.34 14.07
C ALA A 46 8.76 -2.07 14.65
N GLY A 47 7.67 -2.17 15.42
CA GLY A 47 7.05 -1.02 16.06
C GLY A 47 6.00 -0.28 15.21
N ASN A 48 5.47 -0.94 14.18
CA ASN A 48 4.40 -0.41 13.34
C ASN A 48 3.40 -1.52 13.04
N ILE A 49 2.23 -1.50 13.66
CA ILE A 49 1.20 -2.49 13.37
C ILE A 49 0.49 -2.15 12.04
N GLU A 50 0.47 -3.12 11.12
CA GLU A 50 -0.32 -3.02 9.89
C GLU A 50 -1.36 -4.14 9.87
N LEU A 51 -2.62 -3.76 9.76
CA LEU A 51 -3.74 -4.65 9.55
C LEU A 51 -4.27 -4.44 8.13
N SER A 52 -4.66 -5.50 7.46
CA SER A 52 -5.30 -5.43 6.15
C SER A 52 -6.58 -6.24 6.09
N TYR A 53 -7.51 -5.73 5.30
CA TYR A 53 -8.76 -6.40 4.95
C TYR A 53 -8.83 -6.53 3.43
N ASP A 54 -9.18 -7.73 2.95
CA ASP A 54 -9.42 -8.01 1.52
C ASP A 54 -10.83 -8.57 1.32
N ARG A 55 -11.42 -8.18 0.22
CA ARG A 55 -12.61 -8.80 -0.36
C ARG A 55 -12.23 -9.42 -1.70
N ILE A 56 -12.44 -10.72 -1.83
CA ILE A 56 -12.29 -11.42 -3.10
C ILE A 56 -13.53 -11.12 -3.94
N LEU A 57 -13.33 -10.53 -5.11
CA LEU A 57 -14.41 -10.14 -6.03
C LEU A 57 -14.62 -11.17 -7.13
N LEU A 58 -13.51 -11.65 -7.70
CA LEU A 58 -13.47 -12.64 -8.78
C LEU A 58 -12.47 -13.75 -8.39
N GLU A 59 -12.42 -14.81 -9.17
CA GLU A 59 -11.44 -15.89 -8.93
C GLU A 59 -9.99 -15.39 -8.90
N ASP A 60 -9.71 -14.37 -9.70
CA ASP A 60 -8.39 -13.80 -9.91
C ASP A 60 -8.26 -12.32 -9.48
N LEU A 61 -9.30 -11.72 -8.85
CA LEU A 61 -9.28 -10.31 -8.46
C LEU A 61 -9.74 -10.11 -7.02
N SER A 62 -8.97 -9.34 -6.26
CA SER A 62 -9.37 -8.85 -4.94
C SER A 62 -9.21 -7.34 -4.80
N LEU A 63 -10.02 -6.75 -3.94
CA LEU A 63 -9.90 -5.37 -3.46
C LEU A 63 -9.63 -5.40 -1.96
N GLY A 64 -8.69 -4.58 -1.51
CA GLY A 64 -8.33 -4.52 -0.11
C GLY A 64 -7.93 -3.13 0.36
N VAL A 65 -7.79 -3.03 1.66
CA VAL A 65 -7.26 -1.85 2.34
C VAL A 65 -6.34 -2.29 3.46
N ALA A 66 -5.16 -1.67 3.55
CA ALA A 66 -4.27 -1.80 4.70
C ALA A 66 -4.27 -0.50 5.50
N ALA A 67 -4.26 -0.60 6.82
CA ALA A 67 -4.08 0.51 7.72
C ALA A 67 -2.93 0.21 8.66
N SER A 68 -2.02 1.16 8.84
CA SER A 68 -0.88 1.00 9.73
C SER A 68 -0.76 2.18 10.70
N ALA A 69 -0.30 1.85 11.90
CA ALA A 69 -0.02 2.82 12.96
C ALA A 69 1.34 2.51 13.59
N ALA A 70 2.26 3.48 13.54
CA ALA A 70 3.58 3.38 14.12
C ALA A 70 3.58 4.00 15.52
N TRP A 71 4.11 3.26 16.50
CA TRP A 71 4.40 3.76 17.85
C TRP A 71 5.91 4.02 18.04
N GLU A 72 6.74 3.50 17.16
CA GLU A 72 8.17 3.76 17.15
C GLU A 72 8.47 5.04 16.38
N ASP A 73 9.27 5.95 16.98
CA ASP A 73 9.58 7.25 16.36
C ASP A 73 10.54 7.17 15.16
N SER A 74 11.15 6.01 14.94
CA SER A 74 12.01 5.74 13.77
C SER A 74 11.24 5.66 12.43
N TYR A 75 9.91 5.53 12.46
CA TYR A 75 9.11 5.51 11.24
C TYR A 75 8.87 6.92 10.70
N PRO A 76 8.92 7.09 9.36
CA PRO A 76 8.71 8.40 8.70
C PRO A 76 7.25 8.88 8.75
N TYR A 77 6.32 8.05 9.20
CA TYR A 77 4.89 8.36 9.35
C TYR A 77 4.34 7.75 10.63
N LYS A 78 3.33 8.37 11.21
CA LYS A 78 2.58 7.83 12.36
C LYS A 78 1.43 6.92 11.94
N PHE A 79 0.78 7.30 10.83
CA PHE A 79 -0.38 6.59 10.33
C PHE A 79 -0.33 6.50 8.82
N ALA A 80 -0.75 5.37 8.26
CA ALA A 80 -0.92 5.20 6.82
C ALA A 80 -2.16 4.39 6.50
N VAL A 81 -2.81 4.73 5.37
CA VAL A 81 -3.90 3.95 4.78
C VAL A 81 -3.55 3.66 3.34
N MET A 82 -3.66 2.40 2.94
CA MET A 82 -3.32 1.95 1.60
C MET A 82 -4.45 1.08 1.01
N PRO A 83 -5.40 1.65 0.26
CA PRO A 83 -6.25 0.87 -0.61
C PRO A 83 -5.44 0.23 -1.73
N TYR A 84 -5.79 -0.98 -2.09
CA TYR A 84 -5.11 -1.73 -3.15
C TYR A 84 -6.05 -2.69 -3.88
N THR A 85 -5.66 -3.07 -5.08
CA THR A 85 -6.27 -4.16 -5.84
C THR A 85 -5.20 -5.15 -6.25
N ARG A 86 -5.55 -6.45 -6.27
CA ARG A 86 -4.63 -7.54 -6.61
C ARG A 86 -5.23 -8.36 -7.72
N TRP A 87 -4.41 -8.65 -8.70
CA TRP A 87 -4.71 -9.59 -9.76
C TRP A 87 -3.84 -10.84 -9.59
N PHE A 88 -4.50 -12.02 -9.49
CA PHE A 88 -3.88 -13.32 -9.28
C PHE A 88 -3.83 -14.06 -10.63
N PHE A 89 -2.66 -14.52 -11.04
CA PHE A 89 -2.49 -15.08 -12.39
C PHE A 89 -1.77 -16.43 -12.42
N TRP A 90 -1.21 -16.89 -11.33
CA TRP A 90 -0.58 -18.21 -11.24
C TRP A 90 -0.88 -18.86 -9.90
N LYS A 91 -1.58 -19.98 -9.95
CA LYS A 91 -1.89 -20.82 -8.78
C LYS A 91 -0.91 -21.98 -8.71
N HIS A 92 -0.50 -22.38 -7.50
CA HIS A 92 0.28 -23.58 -7.27
C HIS A 92 -0.66 -24.78 -7.12
N ARG A 93 -0.19 -26.01 -7.41
CA ARG A 93 -0.95 -27.25 -7.21
C ARG A 93 -1.58 -27.29 -5.82
N GLY A 94 -2.89 -27.55 -5.75
CA GLY A 94 -3.68 -27.57 -4.52
C GLY A 94 -4.21 -26.20 -4.06
N GLN A 95 -3.96 -25.12 -4.82
CA GLN A 95 -4.56 -23.81 -4.61
C GLN A 95 -5.61 -23.45 -5.68
N ASP A 96 -5.84 -24.33 -6.66
CA ASP A 96 -6.78 -24.12 -7.76
C ASP A 96 -8.23 -23.95 -7.27
N GLU A 97 -8.58 -24.57 -6.12
CA GLU A 97 -9.90 -24.51 -5.49
C GLU A 97 -10.13 -23.16 -4.74
N PHE A 98 -9.08 -22.34 -4.52
CA PHE A 98 -9.18 -21.12 -3.72
C PHE A 98 -9.15 -19.86 -4.61
N PRO A 99 -10.26 -19.11 -4.72
CA PRO A 99 -10.25 -17.80 -5.36
C PRO A 99 -9.25 -16.86 -4.66
N GLY A 100 -8.54 -16.04 -5.43
CA GLY A 100 -7.58 -15.07 -4.88
C GLY A 100 -6.38 -15.70 -4.18
N ALA A 101 -5.95 -16.91 -4.58
CA ALA A 101 -4.71 -17.57 -4.13
C ALA A 101 -3.67 -17.58 -5.25
N GLY A 102 -2.40 -17.72 -4.90
CA GLY A 102 -1.28 -17.83 -5.83
C GLY A 102 -0.46 -16.56 -5.97
N PHE A 103 0.22 -16.45 -7.09
CA PHE A 103 1.06 -15.27 -7.41
C PHE A 103 0.17 -14.10 -7.84
N PHE A 104 0.49 -12.90 -7.35
CA PHE A 104 -0.28 -11.70 -7.66
C PHE A 104 0.58 -10.49 -7.99
N ILE A 105 -0.03 -9.57 -8.74
CA ILE A 105 0.40 -8.19 -8.88
C ILE A 105 -0.58 -7.31 -8.11
N GLU A 106 -0.06 -6.38 -7.34
CA GLU A 106 -0.84 -5.39 -6.57
C GLU A 106 -0.61 -4.00 -7.16
N VAL A 107 -1.70 -3.26 -7.35
CA VAL A 107 -1.69 -1.81 -7.54
C VAL A 107 -2.22 -1.19 -6.27
N ASN A 108 -1.50 -0.22 -5.70
CA ASN A 108 -1.88 0.41 -4.45
C ASN A 108 -1.78 1.94 -4.52
N ALA A 109 -2.55 2.60 -3.65
CA ALA A 109 -2.44 4.02 -3.36
C ALA A 109 -2.10 4.20 -1.89
N GLY A 110 -1.01 4.90 -1.59
CA GLY A 110 -0.59 5.18 -0.22
C GLY A 110 -1.01 6.58 0.21
N PHE A 111 -1.58 6.69 1.42
CA PHE A 111 -1.90 7.95 2.09
C PHE A 111 -1.21 7.92 3.44
N PHE A 112 -0.34 8.90 3.71
CA PHE A 112 0.56 8.90 4.86
C PHE A 112 0.44 10.20 5.65
N ASP A 113 0.43 10.10 6.97
CA ASP A 113 0.70 11.21 7.88
C ASP A 113 2.21 11.25 8.13
N CYS A 114 2.92 12.14 7.39
CA CYS A 114 4.38 12.23 7.42
C CYS A 114 4.84 13.18 8.52
N LYS A 115 5.88 12.78 9.25
CA LYS A 115 6.60 13.67 10.20
C LYS A 115 7.72 14.38 9.46
N TYR A 116 7.88 15.68 9.68
CA TYR A 116 9.03 16.42 9.18
C TYR A 116 9.47 17.50 10.18
N THR A 117 10.74 17.84 10.13
CA THR A 117 11.30 18.89 10.97
C THR A 117 11.36 20.19 10.20
N LYS A 118 10.58 21.19 10.62
CA LYS A 118 10.57 22.52 10.03
C LYS A 118 11.66 23.37 10.71
N ILE A 119 12.65 23.82 9.94
CA ILE A 119 13.66 24.77 10.41
C ILE A 119 13.07 26.18 10.32
N ASN A 120 12.81 26.79 11.48
CA ASN A 120 12.21 28.13 11.57
C ASN A 120 13.26 29.24 11.49
N SER A 121 14.42 29.07 12.09
CA SER A 121 15.51 30.05 12.00
C SER A 121 16.87 29.42 12.27
N ILE A 122 17.89 29.98 11.65
CA ILE A 122 19.29 29.69 11.93
C ILE A 122 19.89 31.01 12.40
N SER A 123 20.31 31.08 13.67
CA SER A 123 20.94 32.28 14.21
C SER A 123 22.32 31.96 14.78
N ASN A 124 23.25 32.93 14.68
CA ASN A 124 24.54 32.83 15.36
C ASN A 124 24.34 33.10 16.83
N GLY A 125 24.63 32.10 17.68
CA GLY A 125 24.63 32.25 19.13
C GLY A 125 25.79 33.18 19.58
N MET A 126 25.60 33.83 20.71
CA MET A 126 26.62 34.77 21.32
C MET A 126 28.01 34.14 21.54
N ASN A 127 28.14 32.81 21.49
CA ASN A 127 29.41 32.10 21.66
C ASN A 127 29.95 31.48 20.36
N GLY A 128 29.54 31.98 19.19
CA GLY A 128 30.02 31.47 17.90
C GLY A 128 29.44 30.13 17.46
N GLY A 129 28.43 29.58 18.15
CA GLY A 129 27.72 28.38 17.80
C GLY A 129 26.46 28.69 16.96
N LEU A 130 26.15 27.85 15.98
CA LEU A 130 24.90 27.91 15.22
C LEU A 130 23.76 27.44 16.13
N LYS A 131 22.76 28.29 16.36
CA LYS A 131 21.50 27.92 16.99
C LYS A 131 20.47 27.67 15.89
N ILE A 132 20.00 26.42 15.79
CA ILE A 132 18.96 25.99 14.87
C ILE A 132 17.68 25.87 15.69
N ASP A 133 16.70 26.70 15.36
CA ASP A 133 15.36 26.60 15.93
C ASP A 133 14.53 25.76 14.97
N SER A 134 14.17 24.56 15.42
CA SER A 134 13.43 23.57 14.64
C SER A 134 12.19 23.11 15.39
N GLU A 135 11.11 22.94 14.67
CA GLU A 135 9.82 22.47 15.17
C GLU A 135 9.38 21.24 14.37
N ASP A 136 8.95 20.21 15.09
CA ASP A 136 8.36 19.03 14.44
C ASP A 136 6.96 19.36 13.94
N ALA A 137 6.73 19.12 12.69
CA ALA A 137 5.47 19.36 12.03
C ALA A 137 4.95 18.08 11.35
N ASN A 138 3.64 17.98 11.22
CA ASN A 138 2.99 16.89 10.51
C ASN A 138 2.63 17.36 9.11
N GLY A 139 2.83 16.48 8.14
CA GLY A 139 2.48 16.69 6.75
C GLY A 139 1.67 15.54 6.20
N PHE A 140 1.09 15.74 5.05
CA PHE A 140 0.36 14.70 4.33
C PHE A 140 1.11 14.31 3.06
N GLY A 141 1.23 13.00 2.83
CA GLY A 141 1.77 12.42 1.61
C GLY A 141 0.78 11.49 0.94
N ALA A 142 0.76 11.50 -0.38
CA ALA A 142 -0.01 10.54 -1.16
C ALA A 142 0.78 10.06 -2.39
N GLY A 143 0.66 8.77 -2.70
CA GLY A 143 1.40 8.15 -3.77
C GLY A 143 0.69 6.95 -4.38
N LEU A 144 1.26 6.45 -5.48
CA LEU A 144 0.83 5.23 -6.15
C LEU A 144 2.01 4.25 -6.22
N GLY A 145 1.71 2.97 -6.11
CA GLY A 145 2.72 1.93 -6.11
C GLY A 145 2.26 0.62 -6.75
N LEU A 146 3.24 -0.23 -6.95
CA LEU A 146 3.07 -1.60 -7.41
C LEU A 146 3.78 -2.54 -6.46
N ALA A 147 3.20 -3.72 -6.24
CA ALA A 147 3.85 -4.80 -5.52
C ALA A 147 3.56 -6.13 -6.22
N ILE A 148 4.41 -7.10 -5.95
CA ILE A 148 4.23 -8.49 -6.36
C ILE A 148 4.29 -9.35 -5.12
N GLY A 149 3.62 -10.48 -5.14
CA GLY A 149 3.62 -11.36 -4.00
C GLY A 149 3.02 -12.72 -4.28
N TRP A 150 3.00 -13.53 -3.24
CA TRP A 150 2.44 -14.86 -3.24
C TRP A 150 1.52 -15.05 -2.04
N LYS A 151 0.34 -15.63 -2.27
CA LYS A 151 -0.67 -15.92 -1.24
C LYS A 151 -0.97 -17.41 -1.21
N TRP A 152 -0.97 -17.99 -0.01
CA TRP A 152 -1.42 -19.35 0.30
C TRP A 152 -2.70 -19.29 1.10
N ILE A 153 -3.54 -20.27 0.87
CA ILE A 153 -4.78 -20.45 1.62
C ILE A 153 -4.89 -21.90 2.04
N SER A 154 -5.13 -22.14 3.32
CA SER A 154 -5.39 -23.47 3.84
C SER A 154 -6.87 -23.81 3.76
N LYS A 155 -7.21 -25.11 3.76
CA LYS A 155 -8.61 -25.61 3.80
C LYS A 155 -9.36 -25.15 5.06
N SER A 156 -8.65 -24.81 6.12
CA SER A 156 -9.22 -24.27 7.37
C SER A 156 -9.38 -22.76 7.39
N GLY A 157 -9.09 -22.07 6.27
CA GLY A 157 -9.25 -20.62 6.15
C GLY A 157 -8.03 -19.79 6.57
N PHE A 158 -6.93 -20.40 7.02
CA PHE A 158 -5.71 -19.63 7.28
C PHE A 158 -5.11 -19.11 5.98
N VAL A 159 -4.71 -17.85 6.00
CA VAL A 159 -4.07 -17.13 4.88
C VAL A 159 -2.66 -16.76 5.28
N GLY A 160 -1.70 -17.08 4.41
CA GLY A 160 -0.33 -16.60 4.50
C GLY A 160 0.05 -15.89 3.21
N GLU A 161 0.79 -14.78 3.30
CA GLU A 161 1.27 -14.09 2.10
C GLU A 161 2.63 -13.45 2.35
N ILE A 162 3.41 -13.36 1.25
CA ILE A 162 4.65 -12.61 1.18
C ILE A 162 4.57 -11.68 -0.02
N TYR A 163 4.95 -10.42 0.15
CA TYR A 163 4.92 -9.45 -0.93
C TYR A 163 6.03 -8.40 -0.79
N THR A 164 6.40 -7.83 -1.93
CA THR A 164 7.35 -6.73 -1.98
C THR A 164 7.03 -5.82 -3.16
N GLY A 165 7.29 -4.53 -2.99
CA GLY A 165 7.02 -3.52 -3.99
C GLY A 165 7.46 -2.14 -3.56
N ALA A 166 7.17 -1.17 -4.40
CA ALA A 166 7.48 0.23 -4.14
C ALA A 166 6.45 1.14 -4.78
N GLY A 167 6.33 2.33 -4.24
CA GLY A 167 5.48 3.39 -4.78
C GLY A 167 6.19 4.72 -4.80
N ARG A 168 5.63 5.67 -5.57
CA ARG A 168 6.11 7.03 -5.66
C ARG A 168 5.08 7.99 -5.11
N ASN A 169 5.53 8.91 -4.25
CA ASN A 169 4.73 10.00 -3.74
C ASN A 169 4.61 11.10 -4.80
N PHE A 170 3.39 11.54 -5.08
CA PHE A 170 3.08 12.61 -6.04
C PHE A 170 2.57 13.86 -5.34
N VAL A 171 2.07 13.71 -4.13
CA VAL A 171 1.59 14.80 -3.28
C VAL A 171 2.36 14.71 -1.98
N SER A 172 2.96 15.81 -1.61
CA SER A 172 3.62 16.00 -0.32
C SER A 172 3.44 17.45 0.10
N THR A 173 3.18 17.65 1.37
CA THR A 173 3.05 19.00 1.97
C THR A 173 4.42 19.66 2.12
N THR A 174 5.53 18.90 2.01
CA THR A 174 6.90 19.37 2.26
C THR A 174 7.79 19.12 1.04
N LYS A 175 8.72 20.05 0.77
CA LYS A 175 9.68 19.93 -0.34
C LYS A 175 10.77 18.88 -0.12
N ASP A 176 11.02 18.49 1.14
CA ASP A 176 12.08 17.57 1.55
C ASP A 176 11.57 16.13 1.80
N ASP A 177 10.38 15.81 1.30
CA ASP A 177 9.72 14.53 1.55
C ASP A 177 10.30 13.39 0.71
N VAL A 178 10.24 12.18 1.25
CA VAL A 178 10.73 10.96 0.60
C VAL A 178 9.94 10.73 -0.68
N PRO A 179 10.59 10.73 -1.86
CA PRO A 179 9.88 10.66 -3.14
C PRO A 179 9.27 9.27 -3.40
N ALA A 180 9.59 8.28 -2.57
CA ALA A 180 9.17 6.89 -2.74
C ALA A 180 8.87 6.23 -1.41
N TYR A 181 8.01 5.20 -1.41
CA TYR A 181 7.74 4.33 -0.28
C TYR A 181 7.92 2.87 -0.65
N ILE A 182 8.23 2.04 0.33
CA ILE A 182 8.35 0.59 0.19
C ILE A 182 7.05 -0.05 0.67
N ARG A 183 6.57 -1.02 -0.09
CA ARG A 183 5.42 -1.86 0.23
C ARG A 183 5.86 -3.31 0.31
N SER A 184 6.17 -3.82 1.51
CA SER A 184 6.61 -5.20 1.70
C SER A 184 6.12 -5.77 3.01
N GLY A 185 5.97 -7.10 3.05
CA GLY A 185 5.52 -7.77 4.25
C GLY A 185 5.43 -9.27 4.13
N ILE A 186 5.31 -9.89 5.29
CA ILE A 186 4.89 -11.28 5.49
C ILE A 186 3.64 -11.18 6.36
N SER A 187 2.48 -11.52 5.81
CA SER A 187 1.22 -11.39 6.53
C SER A 187 0.60 -12.75 6.81
N LEU A 188 0.02 -12.85 7.99
CA LEU A 188 -0.81 -13.99 8.39
C LEU A 188 -2.23 -13.50 8.70
N GLY A 189 -3.22 -14.33 8.38
CA GLY A 189 -4.60 -13.97 8.58
C GLY A 189 -5.58 -15.12 8.44
N TYR A 190 -6.83 -14.74 8.33
CA TYR A 190 -7.94 -15.68 8.25
C TYR A 190 -8.98 -15.21 7.25
N ARG A 191 -9.51 -16.15 6.47
CA ARG A 191 -10.59 -15.98 5.49
C ARG A 191 -11.90 -16.50 6.06
N PHE A 192 -12.95 -15.70 5.96
CA PHE A 192 -14.31 -15.96 6.47
C PHE A 192 -15.39 -15.46 5.52
#